data_94aa5ee568e4491719e772bcbc0c6630
#
_entry.id   94aa5ee568e4491719e772bcbc0c6630
#
_cell.length_a   1.000
_cell.length_b   1.000
_cell.length_c   1.000
_cell.angle_alpha   90.00
_cell.angle_beta   90.00
_cell.angle_gamma   90.00
#
_symmetry.space_group_name_H-M   'P 1'
#
loop_
_entity.id
_entity.type
_entity.pdbx_description
1 polymer ?
#
loop_
_entity_poly.entity_id
_entity_poly.type
_entity_poly.pdbx_seq_one_letter_code
_entity_poly.pdbx_strand_id
1 'polypeptide(L)'
;MIEEWRPIVGYEGLYEVSNTGQVRSLDKYVKSGYGSYRLRKGKILSPGIRPDGYLVVSLQYKMFRVHRLVAQAFILNPDNLPQVNHKDENKANNRVDNLEWCDSKYNNNYGTARIRAKETAIKNGYFTGLSKKEYMKKYNQDNKDKLKEYRKEYSQKYYQENKDKIKDNVRSYYQNHKKEYNERKKEYRRKKKEQIQNNV
;
A
#
# COMPACT_ATOMS: atom_id res chain seq x y z
N MET A 1 33.27 -3.59 17.11
CA MET A 1 32.14 -4.21 17.85
C MET A 1 32.38 -5.71 17.78
N ILE A 2 32.35 -6.42 18.91
CA ILE A 2 32.42 -7.87 18.95
C ILE A 2 31.13 -8.43 18.41
N GLU A 3 31.19 -9.47 17.58
CA GLU A 3 29.98 -10.09 17.02
C GLU A 3 29.28 -10.92 18.10
N GLU A 4 28.01 -10.59 18.33
CA GLU A 4 27.10 -11.25 19.27
C GLU A 4 25.99 -11.94 18.50
N TRP A 5 25.62 -13.16 18.90
CA TRP A 5 24.56 -13.96 18.30
C TRP A 5 23.41 -14.15 19.27
N ARG A 6 22.18 -13.97 18.80
CA ARG A 6 20.95 -14.18 19.57
C ARG A 6 19.98 -15.08 18.82
N PRO A 7 19.21 -15.91 19.54
CA PRO A 7 18.15 -16.72 18.96
C PRO A 7 17.14 -15.84 18.21
N ILE A 8 16.65 -16.33 17.07
CA ILE A 8 15.54 -15.71 16.35
C ILE A 8 14.24 -16.14 17.02
N VAL A 9 13.41 -15.16 17.40
CA VAL A 9 12.10 -15.37 18.05
C VAL A 9 11.22 -16.32 17.24
N GLY A 10 10.75 -17.39 17.88
CA GLY A 10 9.96 -18.46 17.25
C GLY A 10 10.79 -19.48 16.46
N TYR A 11 12.13 -19.36 16.51
CA TYR A 11 13.07 -20.29 15.88
C TYR A 11 14.26 -20.62 16.81
N GLU A 12 14.05 -20.53 18.12
CA GLU A 12 15.03 -20.84 19.15
C GLU A 12 15.59 -22.25 18.95
N GLY A 13 16.89 -22.40 19.11
CA GLY A 13 17.59 -23.69 18.88
C GLY A 13 17.72 -24.11 17.41
N LEU A 14 17.21 -23.34 16.46
CA LEU A 14 17.29 -23.64 15.03
C LEU A 14 18.10 -22.58 14.26
N TYR A 15 17.89 -21.30 14.58
CA TYR A 15 18.52 -20.18 13.90
C TYR A 15 18.85 -19.07 14.87
N GLU A 16 19.96 -18.37 14.55
CA GLU A 16 20.40 -17.18 15.27
C GLU A 16 20.69 -16.04 14.28
N VAL A 17 20.61 -14.82 14.79
CA VAL A 17 20.97 -13.60 14.08
C VAL A 17 22.05 -12.86 14.86
N SER A 18 23.00 -12.24 14.16
CA SER A 18 24.07 -11.46 14.79
C SER A 18 23.77 -9.96 14.78
N ASN A 19 24.40 -9.23 15.70
CA ASN A 19 24.40 -7.77 15.75
C ASN A 19 25.06 -7.11 14.53
N THR A 20 25.77 -7.89 13.70
CA THR A 20 26.36 -7.42 12.43
C THR A 20 25.44 -7.66 11.23
N GLY A 21 24.28 -8.31 11.42
CA GLY A 21 23.32 -8.58 10.35
C GLY A 21 23.51 -9.92 9.65
N GLN A 22 24.28 -10.85 10.21
CA GLN A 22 24.39 -12.21 9.70
C GLN A 22 23.29 -13.10 10.31
N VAL A 23 22.90 -14.14 9.60
CA VAL A 23 21.97 -15.16 10.08
C VAL A 23 22.59 -16.52 9.91
N ARG A 24 22.49 -17.39 10.93
CA ARG A 24 23.00 -18.76 10.86
C ARG A 24 21.96 -19.79 11.29
N SER A 25 22.05 -20.97 10.71
CA SER A 25 21.40 -22.17 11.27
C SER A 25 22.30 -22.82 12.30
N LEU A 26 21.70 -23.45 13.30
CA LEU A 26 22.41 -24.23 14.30
C LEU A 26 22.52 -25.71 13.88
N ASP A 27 23.43 -26.42 14.55
CA ASP A 27 23.55 -27.86 14.41
C ASP A 27 22.22 -28.55 14.79
N LYS A 28 21.78 -29.49 13.98
CA LYS A 28 20.56 -30.25 14.28
C LYS A 28 20.63 -31.70 13.80
N TYR A 29 20.03 -32.59 14.56
CA TYR A 29 19.82 -33.94 14.10
C TYR A 29 18.64 -34.03 13.14
N VAL A 30 18.86 -34.57 11.97
CA VAL A 30 17.81 -34.81 10.96
C VAL A 30 17.63 -36.31 10.76
N LYS A 31 16.39 -36.74 10.58
CA LYS A 31 16.06 -38.14 10.31
C LYS A 31 16.72 -38.54 9.00
N SER A 32 17.46 -39.63 9.01
CA SER A 32 18.03 -40.30 7.85
C SER A 32 17.21 -41.58 7.59
N GLY A 33 17.32 -42.23 6.43
CA GLY A 33 16.62 -43.46 6.14
C GLY A 33 16.78 -44.51 7.23
N TYR A 34 15.81 -45.44 7.34
CA TYR A 34 15.81 -46.56 8.29
C TYR A 34 15.87 -46.19 9.79
N GLY A 35 15.26 -45.08 10.20
CA GLY A 35 15.15 -44.68 11.60
C GLY A 35 16.44 -44.10 12.24
N SER A 36 17.51 -43.97 11.50
CA SER A 36 18.75 -43.36 11.97
C SER A 36 18.65 -41.82 11.94
N TYR A 37 19.49 -41.16 12.75
CA TYR A 37 19.64 -39.71 12.77
C TYR A 37 21.05 -39.32 12.36
N ARG A 38 21.19 -38.26 11.55
CA ARG A 38 22.50 -37.69 11.22
C ARG A 38 22.58 -36.24 11.68
N LEU A 39 23.76 -35.85 12.14
CA LEU A 39 24.04 -34.45 12.48
C LEU A 39 24.13 -33.62 11.19
N ARG A 40 23.29 -32.61 11.07
CA ARG A 40 23.41 -31.56 10.04
C ARG A 40 24.07 -30.34 10.70
N LYS A 41 25.28 -30.04 10.30
CA LYS A 41 26.02 -28.88 10.78
C LYS A 41 25.31 -27.58 10.42
N GLY A 42 25.32 -26.66 11.39
CA GLY A 42 24.86 -25.29 11.19
C GLY A 42 25.77 -24.52 10.23
N LYS A 43 25.24 -23.49 9.61
CA LYS A 43 26.00 -22.64 8.69
C LYS A 43 25.42 -21.24 8.62
N ILE A 44 26.25 -20.28 8.25
CA ILE A 44 25.81 -18.93 7.88
C ILE A 44 24.95 -19.03 6.62
N LEU A 45 23.79 -18.37 6.62
CA LEU A 45 22.86 -18.34 5.49
C LEU A 45 23.24 -17.19 4.56
N SER A 46 23.31 -17.46 3.26
CA SER A 46 23.48 -16.41 2.26
C SER A 46 22.17 -15.66 2.07
N PRO A 47 22.12 -14.34 2.31
CA PRO A 47 20.91 -13.57 2.10
C PRO A 47 20.66 -13.34 0.60
N GLY A 48 19.38 -13.38 0.19
CA GLY A 48 18.96 -12.89 -1.10
C GLY A 48 18.66 -11.38 -1.04
N ILE A 49 18.74 -10.71 -2.19
CA ILE A 49 18.39 -9.29 -2.32
C ILE A 49 17.03 -9.20 -3.01
N ARG A 50 16.07 -8.49 -2.39
CA ARG A 50 14.77 -8.21 -3.02
C ARG A 50 14.87 -7.04 -4.01
N PRO A 51 13.93 -6.92 -4.97
CA PRO A 51 13.87 -5.76 -5.87
C PRO A 51 13.78 -4.40 -5.15
N ASP A 52 13.22 -4.39 -3.93
CA ASP A 52 13.13 -3.21 -3.07
C ASP A 52 14.45 -2.90 -2.32
N GLY A 53 15.52 -3.69 -2.54
CA GLY A 53 16.86 -3.51 -1.99
C GLY A 53 17.08 -4.14 -0.60
N TYR A 54 16.08 -4.73 0.02
CA TYR A 54 16.23 -5.37 1.34
C TYR A 54 16.85 -6.75 1.25
N LEU A 55 17.72 -7.07 2.22
CA LEU A 55 18.23 -8.43 2.40
C LEU A 55 17.20 -9.32 3.08
N VAL A 56 17.06 -10.54 2.58
CA VAL A 56 16.14 -11.55 3.10
C VAL A 56 16.82 -12.91 3.25
N VAL A 57 16.35 -13.68 4.21
CA VAL A 57 16.76 -15.08 4.40
C VAL A 57 15.52 -15.99 4.47
N SER A 58 15.70 -17.25 4.05
CA SER A 58 14.66 -18.26 4.17
C SER A 58 14.89 -19.10 5.44
N LEU A 59 13.91 -19.07 6.35
CA LEU A 59 13.87 -19.90 7.56
C LEU A 59 12.70 -20.84 7.42
N GLN A 60 12.95 -22.16 7.35
CA GLN A 60 11.88 -23.19 7.17
C GLN A 60 10.85 -22.80 6.09
N TYR A 61 11.33 -22.46 4.90
CA TYR A 61 10.53 -22.06 3.72
C TYR A 61 9.78 -20.72 3.84
N LYS A 62 9.95 -19.97 4.95
CA LYS A 62 9.39 -18.61 5.11
C LYS A 62 10.49 -17.58 4.93
N MET A 63 10.16 -16.49 4.20
CA MET A 63 11.11 -15.41 3.93
C MET A 63 11.04 -14.33 5.01
N PHE A 64 12.19 -13.95 5.55
CA PHE A 64 12.32 -12.93 6.57
C PHE A 64 13.29 -11.83 6.13
N ARG A 65 12.96 -10.58 6.44
CA ARG A 65 13.87 -9.45 6.22
C ARG A 65 14.91 -9.42 7.34
N VAL A 66 16.21 -9.40 6.97
CA VAL A 66 17.32 -9.48 7.92
C VAL A 66 17.26 -8.34 8.94
N HIS A 67 17.07 -7.08 8.52
CA HIS A 67 17.00 -5.95 9.45
C HIS A 67 15.91 -6.12 10.53
N ARG A 68 14.78 -6.77 10.21
CA ARG A 68 13.74 -7.05 11.21
C ARG A 68 14.15 -8.09 12.21
N LEU A 69 14.87 -9.13 11.78
CA LEU A 69 15.42 -10.16 12.69
C LEU A 69 16.43 -9.54 13.65
N VAL A 70 17.33 -8.68 13.15
CA VAL A 70 18.29 -7.95 13.98
C VAL A 70 17.56 -7.02 14.96
N ALA A 71 16.64 -6.21 14.49
CA ALA A 71 15.92 -5.27 15.35
C ALA A 71 15.13 -6.01 16.46
N GLN A 72 14.44 -7.10 16.13
CA GLN A 72 13.71 -7.91 17.11
C GLN A 72 14.62 -8.56 18.17
N ALA A 73 15.84 -8.96 17.79
CA ALA A 73 16.75 -9.62 18.70
C ALA A 73 17.53 -8.65 19.59
N PHE A 74 17.85 -7.44 19.10
CA PHE A 74 18.83 -6.57 19.72
C PHE A 74 18.30 -5.20 20.15
N ILE A 75 17.17 -4.71 19.61
CA ILE A 75 16.67 -3.36 19.86
C ILE A 75 15.32 -3.45 20.59
N LEU A 76 15.28 -2.88 21.79
CA LEU A 76 14.03 -2.79 22.55
C LEU A 76 12.97 -1.97 21.78
N ASN A 77 11.73 -2.42 21.81
CA ASN A 77 10.60 -1.75 21.16
C ASN A 77 9.41 -1.60 22.14
N PRO A 78 9.56 -0.77 23.18
CA PRO A 78 8.54 -0.63 24.21
C PRO A 78 7.23 -0.03 23.67
N ASP A 79 7.32 0.80 22.62
CA ASP A 79 6.18 1.48 22.01
C ASP A 79 5.53 0.66 20.87
N ASN A 80 5.95 -0.59 20.65
CA ASN A 80 5.47 -1.46 19.57
C ASN A 80 5.47 -0.80 18.19
N LEU A 81 6.51 -0.02 17.88
CA LEU A 81 6.66 0.67 16.61
C LEU A 81 6.73 -0.33 15.45
N PRO A 82 5.98 -0.12 14.34
CA PRO A 82 5.75 -1.14 13.33
C PRO A 82 6.86 -1.30 12.30
N GLN A 83 7.77 -0.32 12.19
CA GLN A 83 8.79 -0.26 11.14
C GLN A 83 10.19 -0.20 11.71
N VAL A 84 11.15 -0.61 10.89
CA VAL A 84 12.58 -0.48 11.18
C VAL A 84 13.20 0.39 10.09
N ASN A 85 13.85 1.48 10.50
CA ASN A 85 14.59 2.39 9.65
C ASN A 85 16.08 2.03 9.60
N HIS A 86 16.73 2.31 8.47
CA HIS A 86 18.20 2.28 8.32
C HIS A 86 18.70 3.73 8.41
N LYS A 87 19.49 4.04 9.44
CA LYS A 87 19.97 5.41 9.71
C LYS A 87 20.83 5.98 8.56
N ASP A 88 21.57 5.12 7.87
CA ASP A 88 22.38 5.47 6.70
C ASP A 88 21.63 5.37 5.37
N GLU A 89 20.31 5.06 5.38
CA GLU A 89 19.45 4.79 4.23
C GLU A 89 19.90 3.59 3.35
N ASN A 90 20.92 2.85 3.74
CA ASN A 90 21.41 1.66 3.04
C ASN A 90 20.69 0.40 3.53
N LYS A 91 19.73 -0.09 2.75
CA LYS A 91 18.91 -1.26 3.09
C LYS A 91 19.69 -2.58 3.21
N ALA A 92 20.92 -2.62 2.75
CA ALA A 92 21.82 -3.77 2.89
C ALA A 92 22.65 -3.73 4.18
N ASN A 93 22.77 -2.57 4.85
CA ASN A 93 23.51 -2.42 6.10
C ASN A 93 22.60 -2.73 7.29
N ASN A 94 22.56 -4.00 7.66
CA ASN A 94 21.68 -4.50 8.74
C ASN A 94 22.37 -4.58 10.11
N ARG A 95 23.44 -3.81 10.34
CA ARG A 95 24.10 -3.72 11.65
C ARG A 95 23.16 -3.08 12.67
N VAL A 96 23.19 -3.57 13.91
CA VAL A 96 22.31 -3.10 14.99
C VAL A 96 22.45 -1.60 15.27
N ASP A 97 23.67 -1.05 15.18
CA ASP A 97 23.96 0.38 15.38
C ASP A 97 23.34 1.28 14.30
N ASN A 98 23.08 0.71 13.11
CA ASN A 98 22.45 1.38 11.98
C ASN A 98 20.92 1.27 11.95
N LEU A 99 20.31 0.49 12.83
CA LEU A 99 18.87 0.24 12.84
C LEU A 99 18.17 0.95 13.99
N GLU A 100 16.92 1.32 13.78
CA GLU A 100 16.03 1.87 14.81
C GLU A 100 14.58 1.51 14.52
N TRP A 101 13.79 1.32 15.59
CA TRP A 101 12.35 1.20 15.44
C TRP A 101 11.72 2.58 15.20
N CYS A 102 10.73 2.64 14.34
CA CYS A 102 10.05 3.89 13.97
C CYS A 102 8.60 3.68 13.55
N ASP A 103 7.84 4.76 13.52
CA ASP A 103 6.53 4.79 12.90
C ASP A 103 6.61 5.07 11.39
N SER A 104 5.48 4.93 10.70
CA SER A 104 5.40 5.15 9.25
C SER A 104 5.63 6.61 8.87
N LYS A 105 5.22 7.56 9.73
CA LYS A 105 5.37 8.99 9.46
C LYS A 105 6.84 9.40 9.51
N TYR A 106 7.54 8.95 10.54
CA TYR A 106 8.98 9.17 10.69
C TYR A 106 9.73 8.57 9.50
N ASN A 107 9.52 7.29 9.19
CA ASN A 107 10.22 6.58 8.12
C ASN A 107 10.00 7.21 6.73
N ASN A 108 8.78 7.64 6.43
CA ASN A 108 8.46 8.29 5.15
C ASN A 108 9.07 9.70 5.01
N ASN A 109 9.45 10.32 6.13
CA ASN A 109 10.05 11.64 6.14
C ASN A 109 11.56 11.62 6.41
N TYR A 110 12.14 10.45 6.67
CA TYR A 110 13.53 10.29 7.05
C TYR A 110 14.49 10.55 5.87
N GLY A 111 15.59 11.23 6.16
CA GLY A 111 16.69 11.46 5.21
C GLY A 111 16.23 12.01 3.87
N THR A 112 16.62 11.35 2.79
CA THR A 112 16.32 11.75 1.41
C THR A 112 15.01 11.17 0.86
N ALA A 113 14.20 10.49 1.67
CA ALA A 113 12.97 9.82 1.22
C ALA A 113 12.01 10.76 0.47
N ARG A 114 11.79 11.98 0.97
CA ARG A 114 10.97 13.00 0.31
C ARG A 114 11.56 13.49 -1.00
N ILE A 115 12.89 13.64 -1.07
CA ILE A 115 13.59 14.07 -2.26
C ILE A 115 13.46 13.01 -3.34
N ARG A 116 13.74 11.74 -3.01
CA ARG A 116 13.57 10.59 -3.93
C ARG A 116 12.13 10.44 -4.43
N ALA A 117 11.14 10.63 -3.54
CA ALA A 117 9.73 10.59 -3.92
C ALA A 117 9.38 11.71 -4.92
N LYS A 118 9.89 12.93 -4.69
CA LYS A 118 9.71 14.07 -5.61
C LYS A 118 10.38 13.81 -6.96
N GLU A 119 11.62 13.34 -6.97
CA GLU A 119 12.36 13.00 -8.19
C GLU A 119 11.66 11.91 -9.00
N THR A 120 11.17 10.86 -8.31
CA THR A 120 10.38 9.80 -8.94
C THR A 120 9.09 10.35 -9.54
N ALA A 121 8.39 11.23 -8.82
CA ALA A 121 7.19 11.89 -9.32
C ALA A 121 7.48 12.75 -10.57
N ILE A 122 8.60 13.50 -10.58
CA ILE A 122 9.05 14.26 -11.74
C ILE A 122 9.36 13.34 -12.92
N LYS A 123 10.14 12.26 -12.68
CA LYS A 123 10.51 11.28 -13.71
C LYS A 123 9.29 10.58 -14.31
N ASN A 124 8.26 10.32 -13.53
CA ASN A 124 7.01 9.71 -13.98
C ASN A 124 6.01 10.73 -14.56
N GLY A 125 6.41 11.99 -14.74
CA GLY A 125 5.58 13.04 -15.34
C GLY A 125 4.48 13.59 -14.40
N TYR A 126 4.49 13.24 -13.13
CA TYR A 126 3.52 13.76 -12.16
C TYR A 126 3.81 15.22 -11.73
N PHE A 127 5.00 15.72 -12.01
CA PHE A 127 5.42 17.09 -11.65
C PHE A 127 5.79 17.87 -12.92
N THR A 128 4.78 18.34 -13.62
CA THR A 128 4.95 19.14 -14.86
C THR A 128 5.12 20.64 -14.59
N GLY A 129 5.32 21.05 -13.34
CA GLY A 129 5.31 22.48 -12.96
C GLY A 129 3.89 23.08 -12.90
N LEU A 130 2.88 22.32 -13.29
CA LEU A 130 1.48 22.73 -13.26
C LEU A 130 0.89 22.57 -11.85
N SER A 131 -0.02 23.43 -11.48
CA SER A 131 -0.85 23.20 -10.28
C SER A 131 -1.66 21.90 -10.43
N LYS A 132 -2.10 21.30 -9.30
CA LYS A 132 -2.97 20.08 -9.34
C LYS A 132 -4.19 20.29 -10.25
N LYS A 133 -4.75 21.49 -10.26
CA LYS A 133 -5.92 21.84 -11.09
C LYS A 133 -5.59 21.82 -12.59
N GLU A 134 -4.46 22.41 -12.97
CA GLU A 134 -3.99 22.45 -14.36
C GLU A 134 -3.59 21.06 -14.87
N TYR A 135 -2.85 20.30 -14.04
CA TYR A 135 -2.54 18.90 -14.34
C TYR A 135 -3.80 18.08 -14.58
N MET A 136 -4.80 18.14 -13.68
CA MET A 136 -6.06 17.41 -13.83
C MET A 136 -6.84 17.84 -15.06
N LYS A 137 -6.81 19.14 -15.40
CA LYS A 137 -7.44 19.66 -16.63
C LYS A 137 -6.77 19.05 -17.87
N LYS A 138 -5.45 19.07 -17.93
CA LYS A 138 -4.67 18.47 -19.03
C LYS A 138 -4.91 16.95 -19.11
N TYR A 139 -4.80 16.22 -17.98
CA TYR A 139 -5.07 14.79 -17.91
C TYR A 139 -6.46 14.42 -18.43
N ASN A 140 -7.49 15.17 -18.03
CA ASN A 140 -8.87 14.93 -18.46
C ASN A 140 -9.05 15.23 -19.96
N GLN A 141 -8.31 16.20 -20.50
CA GLN A 141 -8.33 16.52 -21.93
C GLN A 141 -7.64 15.45 -22.76
N ASP A 142 -6.43 15.02 -22.34
CA ASP A 142 -5.63 14.02 -23.04
C ASP A 142 -6.27 12.61 -22.99
N ASN A 143 -7.05 12.32 -21.94
CA ASN A 143 -7.72 11.04 -21.75
C ASN A 143 -9.26 11.10 -21.95
N LYS A 144 -9.76 12.15 -22.60
CA LYS A 144 -11.21 12.42 -22.72
C LYS A 144 -12.01 11.22 -23.23
N ASP A 145 -11.54 10.56 -24.27
CA ASP A 145 -12.27 9.46 -24.91
C ASP A 145 -12.24 8.19 -24.05
N LYS A 146 -11.09 7.85 -23.47
CA LYS A 146 -10.95 6.74 -22.52
C LYS A 146 -11.81 6.94 -21.28
N LEU A 147 -11.84 8.16 -20.73
CA LEU A 147 -12.67 8.49 -19.57
C LEU A 147 -14.16 8.46 -19.90
N LYS A 148 -14.55 8.85 -21.14
CA LYS A 148 -15.94 8.78 -21.62
C LYS A 148 -16.40 7.33 -21.74
N GLU A 149 -15.57 6.48 -22.32
CA GLU A 149 -15.86 5.05 -22.47
C GLU A 149 -15.95 4.34 -21.10
N TYR A 150 -14.97 4.54 -20.24
CA TYR A 150 -14.98 4.02 -18.86
C TYR A 150 -16.22 4.46 -18.08
N ARG A 151 -16.60 5.75 -18.16
CA ARG A 151 -17.82 6.26 -17.48
C ARG A 151 -19.07 5.63 -18.04
N LYS A 152 -19.13 5.39 -19.34
CA LYS A 152 -20.28 4.72 -19.99
C LYS A 152 -20.41 3.28 -19.49
N GLU A 153 -19.33 2.52 -19.51
CA GLU A 153 -19.33 1.14 -19.02
C GLU A 153 -19.65 1.04 -17.53
N TYR A 154 -19.00 1.88 -16.72
CA TYR A 154 -19.28 1.95 -15.29
C TYR A 154 -20.74 2.31 -14.99
N SER A 155 -21.29 3.31 -15.69
CA SER A 155 -22.69 3.72 -15.51
C SER A 155 -23.68 2.62 -15.91
N GLN A 156 -23.40 1.89 -16.99
CA GLN A 156 -24.24 0.77 -17.42
C GLN A 156 -24.20 -0.36 -16.38
N LYS A 157 -22.99 -0.74 -15.92
CA LYS A 157 -22.82 -1.77 -14.91
C LYS A 157 -23.51 -1.37 -13.60
N TYR A 158 -23.25 -0.16 -13.10
CA TYR A 158 -23.87 0.37 -11.90
C TYR A 158 -25.41 0.40 -11.98
N TYR A 159 -25.95 0.82 -13.14
CA TYR A 159 -27.40 0.81 -13.35
C TYR A 159 -27.98 -0.61 -13.33
N GLN A 160 -27.34 -1.58 -13.97
CA GLN A 160 -27.80 -2.97 -13.94
C GLN A 160 -27.80 -3.55 -12.53
N GLU A 161 -26.73 -3.33 -11.77
CA GLU A 161 -26.58 -3.83 -10.39
C GLU A 161 -27.52 -3.16 -9.39
N ASN A 162 -27.93 -1.89 -9.64
CA ASN A 162 -28.72 -1.09 -8.70
C ASN A 162 -30.11 -0.71 -9.25
N LYS A 163 -30.55 -1.31 -10.34
CA LYS A 163 -31.76 -0.92 -11.08
C LYS A 163 -33.01 -0.80 -10.20
N ASP A 164 -33.25 -1.78 -9.35
CA ASP A 164 -34.44 -1.81 -8.53
C ASP A 164 -34.39 -0.75 -7.42
N LYS A 165 -33.23 -0.61 -6.76
CA LYS A 165 -32.99 0.43 -5.76
C LYS A 165 -33.14 1.84 -6.35
N ILE A 166 -32.67 2.06 -7.57
CA ILE A 166 -32.85 3.35 -8.29
C ILE A 166 -34.32 3.61 -8.57
N LYS A 167 -35.08 2.60 -9.05
CA LYS A 167 -36.52 2.73 -9.30
C LYS A 167 -37.28 3.06 -8.03
N ASP A 168 -36.99 2.39 -6.93
CA ASP A 168 -37.64 2.62 -5.64
C ASP A 168 -37.34 4.02 -5.10
N ASN A 169 -36.10 4.47 -5.19
CA ASN A 169 -35.71 5.82 -4.82
C ASN A 169 -36.45 6.88 -5.66
N VAL A 170 -36.52 6.69 -6.99
CA VAL A 170 -37.26 7.60 -7.90
C VAL A 170 -38.75 7.60 -7.57
N ARG A 171 -39.33 6.43 -7.29
CA ARG A 171 -40.77 6.30 -6.92
C ARG A 171 -41.05 7.02 -5.60
N SER A 172 -40.20 6.81 -4.59
CA SER A 172 -40.31 7.47 -3.28
C SER A 172 -40.17 8.99 -3.41
N TYR A 173 -39.17 9.46 -4.17
CA TYR A 173 -38.97 10.88 -4.45
C TYR A 173 -40.21 11.50 -5.12
N TYR A 174 -40.74 10.84 -6.16
CA TYR A 174 -41.94 11.32 -6.86
C TYR A 174 -43.15 11.38 -5.94
N GLN A 175 -43.39 10.38 -5.11
CA GLN A 175 -44.51 10.38 -4.16
C GLN A 175 -44.40 11.53 -3.17
N ASN A 176 -43.21 11.78 -2.63
CA ASN A 176 -42.98 12.83 -1.65
C ASN A 176 -43.10 14.24 -2.25
N HIS A 177 -42.79 14.42 -3.54
CA HIS A 177 -42.78 15.73 -4.21
C HIS A 177 -43.93 15.90 -5.25
N LYS A 178 -44.89 14.98 -5.25
CA LYS A 178 -45.99 14.96 -6.28
C LYS A 178 -46.77 16.26 -6.37
N LYS A 179 -47.07 16.89 -5.22
CA LYS A 179 -47.80 18.17 -5.19
C LYS A 179 -47.02 19.29 -5.86
N GLU A 180 -45.77 19.47 -5.44
CA GLU A 180 -44.87 20.49 -5.99
C GLU A 180 -44.61 20.31 -7.49
N TYR A 181 -44.40 19.07 -7.94
CA TYR A 181 -44.27 18.75 -9.36
C TYR A 181 -45.48 19.13 -10.17
N ASN A 182 -46.68 18.82 -9.68
CA ASN A 182 -47.93 19.16 -10.35
C ASN A 182 -48.16 20.68 -10.41
N GLU A 183 -47.81 21.43 -9.37
CA GLU A 183 -47.91 22.89 -9.35
C GLU A 183 -46.92 23.51 -10.36
N ARG A 184 -45.67 23.10 -10.39
CA ARG A 184 -44.69 23.55 -11.39
C ARG A 184 -45.16 23.25 -12.83
N LYS A 185 -45.76 22.08 -13.06
CA LYS A 185 -46.30 21.70 -14.37
C LYS A 185 -47.47 22.56 -14.79
N LYS A 186 -48.37 22.93 -13.87
CA LYS A 186 -49.49 23.86 -14.12
C LYS A 186 -48.96 25.27 -14.45
N GLU A 187 -48.00 25.76 -13.68
CA GLU A 187 -47.37 27.06 -13.91
C GLU A 187 -46.63 27.13 -15.24
N TYR A 188 -45.85 26.10 -15.58
CA TYR A 188 -45.19 26.01 -16.90
C TYR A 188 -46.19 26.07 -18.06
N ARG A 189 -47.32 25.33 -17.96
CA ARG A 189 -48.38 25.34 -18.98
C ARG A 189 -49.03 26.71 -19.09
N ARG A 190 -49.24 27.40 -17.96
CA ARG A 190 -49.81 28.77 -17.94
C ARG A 190 -48.85 29.73 -18.65
N LYS A 191 -47.59 29.77 -18.26
CA LYS A 191 -46.54 30.63 -18.87
C LYS A 191 -46.42 30.39 -20.38
N LYS A 192 -46.46 29.12 -20.81
CA LYS A 192 -46.40 28.78 -22.23
C LYS A 192 -47.63 29.29 -23.01
N LYS A 193 -48.84 29.25 -22.44
CA LYS A 193 -50.04 29.82 -23.05
C LYS A 193 -49.95 31.34 -23.16
N GLU A 194 -49.50 32.02 -22.10
CA GLU A 194 -49.28 33.47 -22.10
C GLU A 194 -48.24 33.91 -23.16
N GLN A 195 -47.16 33.18 -23.34
CA GLN A 195 -46.17 33.43 -24.39
C GLN A 195 -46.75 33.28 -25.81
N ILE A 196 -47.61 32.30 -26.02
CA ILE A 196 -48.24 32.10 -27.32
C ILE A 196 -49.23 33.23 -27.62
N GLN A 197 -49.99 33.71 -26.62
CA GLN A 197 -50.94 34.81 -26.78
C GLN A 197 -50.29 36.17 -27.02
N ASN A 198 -49.11 36.39 -26.46
CA ASN A 198 -48.34 37.63 -26.61
C ASN A 198 -47.51 37.70 -27.91
N ASN A 199 -47.43 36.61 -28.67
CA ASN A 199 -46.70 36.53 -29.95
C ASN A 199 -47.67 36.50 -31.15
N VAL A 200 -48.97 36.77 -30.96
CA VAL A 200 -50.02 36.98 -31.97
C VAL A 200 -50.44 38.42 -31.93
#